data_c59af9afd1d26023bd7d78ec4e72c1c0
#
_entry.id   c59af9afd1d26023bd7d78ec4e72c1c0
#
_cell.length_a   1.000
_cell.length_b   1.000
_cell.length_c   1.000
_cell.angle_alpha   90.00
_cell.angle_beta   90.00
_cell.angle_gamma   90.00
#
_symmetry.space_group_name_H-M   'P 1'
#
loop_
_entity.id
_entity.type
_entity.pdbx_description
1 polymer ?
#
loop_
_entity_poly.entity_id
_entity_poly.type
_entity_poly.pdbx_seq_one_letter_code
_entity_poly.pdbx_strand_id
1 'polypeptide(L)'
;TATRRAAQFVTRHPVAVLILLLLLLLCFLVSAVSSIFPTLGSGLANALSGTSYASEDTDLLGVDEDYTALENELTQTVANIESTHPGYDEYRYSVDEIGHNPYELASYLSAKYHVYFREQVQDELREIFEAQYELTLTEEVEIRYRTETSTDPETGETTTEEVPYEYYILNVTLTNKTLPAVILPRLNEQQREIYIVMQQLKGNKPYLWEGIYNGGEDTGPSYEIPGEALDDPAFAALMEEATKYIGWPYVWGGSSPSTSFDCSGFVCWVYTASGVHNPVSYTHLTLPTKL
;
A
#
# COMPACT_ATOMS: atom_id res chain seq x y z
N THR A 1 -2.53 -65.35 17.31
CA THR A 1 -3.78 -65.52 18.14
C THR A 1 -4.73 -64.34 17.95
N ALA A 2 -4.24 -63.11 17.74
CA ALA A 2 -5.09 -61.91 17.52
C ALA A 2 -5.82 -61.96 16.15
N THR A 3 -5.16 -62.40 15.11
CA THR A 3 -5.73 -62.51 13.75
C THR A 3 -6.89 -63.51 13.67
N ARG A 4 -6.82 -64.65 14.41
CA ARG A 4 -7.93 -65.62 14.44
C ARG A 4 -9.17 -65.05 15.17
N ARG A 5 -9.01 -64.27 16.23
CA ARG A 5 -10.12 -63.60 16.91
C ARG A 5 -10.79 -62.52 16.07
N ALA A 6 -10.01 -61.74 15.33
CA ALA A 6 -10.52 -60.75 14.40
C ALA A 6 -11.35 -61.41 13.27
N ALA A 7 -10.83 -62.51 12.66
CA ALA A 7 -11.53 -63.24 11.63
C ALA A 7 -12.86 -63.86 12.14
N GLN A 8 -12.88 -64.37 13.37
CA GLN A 8 -14.13 -64.89 14.01
C GLN A 8 -15.12 -63.79 14.33
N PHE A 9 -14.66 -62.57 14.68
CA PHE A 9 -15.54 -61.44 14.93
C PHE A 9 -16.20 -60.97 13.63
N VAL A 10 -15.44 -60.87 12.55
CA VAL A 10 -15.94 -60.51 11.20
C VAL A 10 -17.03 -61.45 10.72
N THR A 11 -16.85 -62.77 10.89
CA THR A 11 -17.83 -63.77 10.46
C THR A 11 -19.04 -63.88 11.38
N ARG A 12 -18.90 -63.51 12.66
CA ARG A 12 -20.05 -63.53 13.63
C ARG A 12 -20.92 -62.29 13.58
N HIS A 13 -20.34 -61.15 13.17
CA HIS A 13 -21.06 -59.86 13.19
C HIS A 13 -20.90 -59.09 11.86
N PRO A 14 -21.33 -59.63 10.72
CA PRO A 14 -21.09 -59.01 9.42
C PRO A 14 -21.73 -57.63 9.31
N VAL A 15 -22.90 -57.42 9.91
CA VAL A 15 -23.59 -56.11 9.88
C VAL A 15 -22.82 -55.07 10.72
N ALA A 16 -22.28 -55.45 11.88
CA ALA A 16 -21.49 -54.55 12.70
C ALA A 16 -20.17 -54.15 12.03
N VAL A 17 -19.53 -55.07 11.31
CA VAL A 17 -18.33 -54.80 10.51
C VAL A 17 -18.65 -53.88 9.33
N LEU A 18 -19.78 -54.07 8.68
CA LEU A 18 -20.22 -53.21 7.60
C LEU A 18 -20.50 -51.79 8.08
N ILE A 19 -21.15 -51.62 9.23
CA ILE A 19 -21.40 -50.32 9.85
C ILE A 19 -20.10 -49.64 10.23
N LEU A 20 -19.14 -50.40 10.81
CA LEU A 20 -17.82 -49.85 11.17
C LEU A 20 -17.03 -49.36 9.93
N LEU A 21 -17.06 -50.13 8.82
CA LEU A 21 -16.42 -49.78 7.55
C LEU A 21 -17.10 -48.54 6.95
N LEU A 22 -18.43 -48.45 7.05
CA LEU A 22 -19.18 -47.29 6.56
C LEU A 22 -18.87 -46.03 7.36
N LEU A 23 -18.75 -46.16 8.68
CA LEU A 23 -18.32 -45.06 9.57
C LEU A 23 -16.88 -44.60 9.27
N LEU A 24 -15.95 -45.57 9.07
CA LEU A 24 -14.57 -45.26 8.70
C LEU A 24 -14.50 -44.57 7.31
N LEU A 25 -15.28 -45.02 6.35
CA LEU A 25 -15.39 -44.39 5.04
C LEU A 25 -15.97 -42.98 5.15
N LEU A 26 -17.00 -42.79 5.98
CA LEU A 26 -17.58 -41.47 6.25
C LEU A 26 -16.59 -40.53 6.91
N CYS A 27 -15.84 -41.02 7.93
CA CYS A 27 -14.77 -40.25 8.56
C CYS A 27 -13.67 -39.90 7.57
N PHE A 28 -13.30 -40.82 6.67
CA PHE A 28 -12.31 -40.56 5.62
C PHE A 28 -12.81 -39.53 4.61
N LEU A 29 -14.07 -39.62 4.17
CA LEU A 29 -14.69 -38.66 3.29
C LEU A 29 -14.80 -37.28 3.94
N VAL A 30 -15.21 -37.20 5.21
CA VAL A 30 -15.25 -35.94 5.98
C VAL A 30 -13.86 -35.37 6.13
N SER A 31 -12.83 -36.18 6.41
CA SER A 31 -11.45 -35.72 6.51
C SER A 31 -10.89 -35.25 5.15
N ALA A 32 -11.22 -35.94 4.05
CA ALA A 32 -10.80 -35.55 2.71
C ALA A 32 -11.50 -34.24 2.27
N VAL A 33 -12.78 -34.09 2.55
CA VAL A 33 -13.52 -32.84 2.30
C VAL A 33 -12.99 -31.71 3.18
N SER A 34 -12.71 -31.98 4.48
CA SER A 34 -12.12 -30.98 5.38
C SER A 34 -10.71 -30.52 4.99
N SER A 35 -9.95 -31.31 4.23
CA SER A 35 -8.64 -30.93 3.72
C SER A 35 -8.70 -30.12 2.41
N ILE A 36 -9.78 -30.21 1.66
CA ILE A 36 -9.97 -29.46 0.41
C ILE A 36 -10.56 -28.06 0.71
N PHE A 37 -11.48 -27.97 1.67
CA PHE A 37 -12.14 -26.71 2.04
C PHE A 37 -11.19 -25.63 2.59
N PRO A 38 -10.20 -25.95 3.46
CA PRO A 38 -9.26 -24.92 3.94
C PRO A 38 -8.39 -24.34 2.83
N THR A 39 -8.03 -25.16 1.81
CA THR A 39 -7.15 -24.71 0.72
C THR A 39 -7.89 -23.79 -0.26
N LEU A 40 -9.16 -24.06 -0.55
CA LEU A 40 -10.01 -23.16 -1.36
C LEU A 40 -10.44 -21.92 -0.55
N GLY A 41 -10.80 -22.11 0.72
CA GLY A 41 -11.20 -21.01 1.60
C GLY A 41 -10.04 -20.08 1.97
N SER A 42 -8.84 -20.61 2.19
CA SER A 42 -7.65 -19.80 2.49
C SER A 42 -7.15 -19.04 1.25
N GLY A 43 -7.23 -19.63 0.06
CA GLY A 43 -6.87 -18.93 -1.18
C GLY A 43 -7.75 -17.72 -1.46
N LEU A 44 -9.06 -17.89 -1.29
CA LEU A 44 -10.02 -16.80 -1.52
C LEU A 44 -10.06 -15.80 -0.36
N ALA A 45 -9.94 -16.26 0.89
CA ALA A 45 -9.79 -15.36 2.05
C ALA A 45 -8.49 -14.54 1.97
N ASN A 46 -7.39 -15.15 1.51
CA ASN A 46 -6.13 -14.43 1.28
C ASN A 46 -6.25 -13.46 0.10
N ALA A 47 -6.98 -13.81 -0.95
CA ALA A 47 -7.23 -12.90 -2.06
C ALA A 47 -8.08 -11.68 -1.61
N LEU A 48 -9.11 -11.90 -0.80
CA LEU A 48 -9.95 -10.81 -0.28
C LEU A 48 -9.26 -9.98 0.82
N SER A 49 -8.47 -10.62 1.69
CA SER A 49 -7.69 -9.90 2.71
C SER A 49 -6.54 -9.10 2.10
N GLY A 50 -6.08 -9.49 0.90
CA GLY A 50 -5.08 -8.74 0.13
C GLY A 50 -5.61 -7.48 -0.55
N THR A 51 -6.93 -7.19 -0.48
CA THR A 51 -7.53 -6.02 -1.13
C THR A 51 -7.88 -4.89 -0.17
N SER A 52 -7.93 -5.16 1.14
CA SER A 52 -8.35 -4.20 2.18
C SER A 52 -7.28 -4.01 3.24
N TYR A 53 -7.15 -2.76 3.72
CA TYR A 53 -6.32 -2.50 4.90
C TYR A 53 -6.95 -3.16 6.13
N ALA A 54 -6.23 -4.14 6.70
CA ALA A 54 -6.71 -4.93 7.83
C ALA A 54 -6.43 -4.26 9.20
N SER A 55 -5.53 -3.26 9.24
CA SER A 55 -5.27 -2.46 10.44
C SER A 55 -6.44 -1.53 10.76
N GLU A 56 -6.57 -1.14 12.03
CA GLU A 56 -7.58 -0.19 12.48
C GLU A 56 -7.33 1.20 11.86
N ASP A 57 -8.38 1.98 11.67
CA ASP A 57 -8.29 3.32 11.06
C ASP A 57 -7.40 4.26 11.88
N THR A 58 -7.41 4.11 13.20
CA THR A 58 -6.55 4.88 14.11
C THR A 58 -5.07 4.60 13.92
N ASP A 59 -4.70 3.35 13.58
CA ASP A 59 -3.32 2.98 13.29
C ASP A 59 -2.90 3.50 11.91
N LEU A 60 -3.78 3.36 10.91
CA LEU A 60 -3.55 3.84 9.55
C LEU A 60 -3.33 5.35 9.52
N LEU A 61 -4.23 6.13 10.15
CA LEU A 61 -4.14 7.57 10.23
C LEU A 61 -2.96 8.04 11.11
N GLY A 62 -2.72 7.33 12.22
CA GLY A 62 -1.61 7.66 13.11
C GLY A 62 -0.24 7.46 12.48
N VAL A 63 -0.07 6.46 11.63
CA VAL A 63 1.16 6.24 10.86
C VAL A 63 1.39 7.34 9.83
N ASP A 64 0.34 7.77 9.13
CA ASP A 64 0.37 8.90 8.21
C ASP A 64 0.75 10.22 8.93
N GLU A 65 0.15 10.46 10.10
CA GLU A 65 0.51 11.59 10.97
C GLU A 65 1.99 11.57 11.37
N ASP A 66 2.52 10.41 11.75
CA ASP A 66 3.93 10.25 12.14
C ASP A 66 4.87 10.53 10.97
N TYR A 67 4.55 10.02 9.77
CA TYR A 67 5.36 10.28 8.59
C TYR A 67 5.30 11.75 8.17
N THR A 68 4.12 12.35 8.19
CA THR A 68 3.92 13.80 7.98
C THR A 68 4.68 14.64 9.00
N ALA A 69 4.81 14.17 10.24
CA ALA A 69 5.59 14.88 11.25
C ALA A 69 7.09 14.90 10.90
N LEU A 70 7.66 13.80 10.40
CA LEU A 70 9.03 13.74 9.89
C LEU A 70 9.25 14.70 8.70
N GLU A 71 8.30 14.77 7.78
CA GLU A 71 8.32 15.67 6.63
C GLU A 71 8.26 17.15 7.06
N ASN A 72 7.45 17.45 8.07
CA ASN A 72 7.38 18.79 8.65
C ASN A 72 8.69 19.18 9.36
N GLU A 73 9.35 18.26 10.07
CA GLU A 73 10.64 18.47 10.68
C GLU A 73 11.73 18.77 9.62
N LEU A 74 11.74 18.00 8.53
CA LEU A 74 12.64 18.24 7.40
C LEU A 74 12.39 19.61 6.77
N THR A 75 11.12 19.96 6.53
CA THR A 75 10.72 21.27 6.01
C THR A 75 11.24 22.41 6.89
N GLN A 76 11.10 22.29 8.21
CA GLN A 76 11.64 23.27 9.16
C GLN A 76 13.15 23.29 9.14
N THR A 77 13.80 22.15 9.01
CA THR A 77 15.26 22.04 8.90
C THR A 77 15.75 22.83 7.69
N VAL A 78 15.17 22.62 6.53
CA VAL A 78 15.50 23.35 5.29
C VAL A 78 15.26 24.86 5.46
N ALA A 79 14.12 25.24 6.03
CA ALA A 79 13.77 26.66 6.26
C ALA A 79 14.73 27.39 7.24
N ASN A 80 15.36 26.66 8.13
CA ASN A 80 16.24 27.22 9.14
C ASN A 80 17.73 27.16 8.79
N ILE A 81 18.10 26.72 7.58
CA ILE A 81 19.52 26.54 7.18
C ILE A 81 20.32 27.83 7.32
N GLU A 82 19.80 28.96 6.87
CA GLU A 82 20.50 30.24 6.98
C GLU A 82 20.81 30.64 8.42
N SER A 83 19.92 30.29 9.35
CA SER A 83 20.12 30.58 10.77
C SER A 83 21.04 29.58 11.47
N THR A 84 21.04 28.32 11.05
CA THR A 84 21.84 27.23 11.62
C THR A 84 23.25 27.15 11.01
N HIS A 85 23.44 27.67 9.81
CA HIS A 85 24.69 27.72 9.05
C HIS A 85 24.98 29.17 8.61
N PRO A 86 25.20 30.11 9.54
CA PRO A 86 25.43 31.50 9.18
C PRO A 86 26.86 31.69 8.61
N GLY A 87 27.05 32.79 7.86
CA GLY A 87 28.36 33.22 7.41
C GLY A 87 28.66 33.03 5.94
N TYR A 88 27.67 32.62 5.16
CA TYR A 88 27.73 32.59 3.71
C TYR A 88 27.20 33.90 3.13
N ASP A 89 27.78 34.32 2.00
CA ASP A 89 27.35 35.50 1.27
C ASP A 89 26.07 35.21 0.45
N GLU A 90 25.87 33.93 0.06
CA GLU A 90 24.74 33.49 -0.74
C GLU A 90 24.32 32.07 -0.35
N TYR A 91 22.99 31.81 -0.34
CA TYR A 91 22.42 30.48 -0.17
C TYR A 91 21.66 30.10 -1.43
N ARG A 92 22.04 28.97 -2.06
CA ARG A 92 21.41 28.46 -3.27
C ARG A 92 20.62 27.21 -2.97
N TYR A 93 19.30 27.26 -3.18
CA TYR A 93 18.39 26.16 -2.89
C TYR A 93 17.98 25.41 -4.16
N SER A 94 18.13 24.07 -4.12
CA SER A 94 17.56 23.13 -5.06
C SER A 94 16.82 22.07 -4.24
N VAL A 95 15.54 22.31 -3.98
CA VAL A 95 14.73 21.53 -3.02
C VAL A 95 13.56 20.89 -3.76
N ASP A 96 13.54 19.57 -3.78
CA ASP A 96 12.40 18.80 -4.26
C ASP A 96 11.20 18.94 -3.30
N GLU A 97 10.00 18.63 -3.79
CA GLU A 97 8.78 18.65 -3.00
C GLU A 97 8.87 17.66 -1.83
N ILE A 98 8.50 18.11 -0.63
CA ILE A 98 8.41 17.28 0.57
C ILE A 98 6.95 16.89 0.75
N GLY A 99 6.67 15.60 0.66
CA GLY A 99 5.35 15.04 0.80
C GLY A 99 5.27 13.60 0.31
N HIS A 100 4.28 12.88 0.79
CA HIS A 100 4.04 11.50 0.39
C HIS A 100 2.56 11.26 0.11
N ASN A 101 2.26 10.14 -0.55
CA ASN A 101 0.91 9.66 -0.73
C ASN A 101 0.56 8.68 0.41
N PRO A 102 -0.41 9.00 1.30
CA PRO A 102 -0.76 8.15 2.43
C PRO A 102 -1.27 6.76 2.00
N TYR A 103 -1.91 6.66 0.84
CA TYR A 103 -2.32 5.36 0.30
C TYR A 103 -1.12 4.49 -0.09
N GLU A 104 -0.02 5.09 -0.57
CA GLU A 104 1.21 4.35 -0.88
C GLU A 104 1.85 3.79 0.38
N LEU A 105 1.94 4.62 1.43
CA LEU A 105 2.49 4.21 2.72
C LEU A 105 1.64 3.10 3.36
N ALA A 106 0.32 3.30 3.44
CA ALA A 106 -0.60 2.33 4.01
C ALA A 106 -0.60 1.00 3.24
N SER A 107 -0.58 1.06 1.89
CA SER A 107 -0.51 -0.14 1.05
C SER A 107 0.80 -0.91 1.22
N TYR A 108 1.93 -0.20 1.36
CA TYR A 108 3.22 -0.82 1.62
C TYR A 108 3.23 -1.57 2.96
N LEU A 109 2.84 -0.90 4.03
CA LEU A 109 2.82 -1.51 5.37
C LEU A 109 1.84 -2.66 5.44
N SER A 110 0.67 -2.54 4.82
CA SER A 110 -0.32 -3.62 4.77
C SER A 110 0.17 -4.80 3.93
N ALA A 111 0.85 -4.57 2.82
CA ALA A 111 1.44 -5.65 2.01
C ALA A 111 2.57 -6.37 2.74
N LYS A 112 3.34 -5.65 3.56
CA LYS A 112 4.48 -6.19 4.31
C LYS A 112 4.08 -6.92 5.58
N TYR A 113 3.15 -6.35 6.36
CA TYR A 113 2.81 -6.80 7.71
C TYR A 113 1.41 -7.39 7.83
N HIS A 114 0.55 -7.19 6.83
CA HIS A 114 -0.87 -7.51 6.80
C HIS A 114 -1.69 -6.69 7.80
N VAL A 115 -1.45 -6.86 9.09
CA VAL A 115 -1.98 -6.05 10.20
C VAL A 115 -0.80 -5.46 10.95
N TYR A 116 -0.86 -4.18 11.26
CA TYR A 116 0.16 -3.51 12.05
C TYR A 116 -0.47 -2.51 13.02
N PHE A 117 0.26 -2.21 14.08
CA PHE A 117 -0.05 -1.15 15.02
C PHE A 117 0.95 0.00 14.85
N ARG A 118 0.51 1.23 15.11
CA ARG A 118 1.32 2.46 14.95
C ARG A 118 2.72 2.34 15.58
N GLU A 119 2.78 1.80 16.81
CA GLU A 119 4.03 1.69 17.56
C GLU A 119 5.02 0.67 16.98
N GLN A 120 4.52 -0.32 16.25
CA GLN A 120 5.35 -1.41 15.71
C GLN A 120 6.15 -1.01 14.48
N VAL A 121 5.69 0.00 13.76
CA VAL A 121 6.26 0.37 12.45
C VAL A 121 7.14 1.62 12.50
N GLN A 122 7.38 2.19 13.69
CA GLN A 122 8.12 3.44 13.84
C GLN A 122 9.55 3.40 13.28
N ASP A 123 10.26 2.30 13.49
CA ASP A 123 11.60 2.13 12.95
C ASP A 123 11.58 2.02 11.42
N GLU A 124 10.59 1.29 10.88
CA GLU A 124 10.37 1.19 9.44
C GLU A 124 10.07 2.56 8.82
N LEU A 125 9.24 3.40 9.46
CA LEU A 125 8.94 4.75 8.98
C LEU A 125 10.21 5.60 8.85
N ARG A 126 11.08 5.55 9.86
CA ARG A 126 12.35 6.28 9.83
C ARG A 126 13.27 5.78 8.72
N GLU A 127 13.40 4.45 8.58
CA GLU A 127 14.24 3.87 7.54
C GLU A 127 13.76 4.23 6.12
N ILE A 128 12.45 4.29 5.91
CA ILE A 128 11.87 4.70 4.64
C ILE A 128 12.13 6.19 4.42
N PHE A 129 11.88 7.02 5.43
CA PHE A 129 12.06 8.46 5.38
C PHE A 129 13.51 8.83 5.05
N GLU A 130 14.48 8.25 5.76
CA GLU A 130 15.92 8.46 5.53
C GLU A 130 16.38 7.99 4.14
N ALA A 131 15.71 6.96 3.60
CA ALA A 131 15.99 6.49 2.25
C ALA A 131 15.33 7.34 1.15
N GLN A 132 14.18 7.97 1.46
CA GLN A 132 13.42 8.81 0.53
C GLN A 132 14.06 10.20 0.38
N TYR A 133 14.42 10.84 1.48
CA TYR A 133 14.92 12.20 1.49
C TYR A 133 16.43 12.27 1.76
N GLU A 134 17.13 13.02 0.93
CA GLU A 134 18.56 13.25 1.08
C GLU A 134 18.85 14.76 1.05
N LEU A 135 19.15 15.33 2.21
CA LEU A 135 19.54 16.73 2.35
C LEU A 135 21.06 16.84 2.32
N THR A 136 21.59 17.56 1.36
CA THR A 136 23.04 17.79 1.16
C THR A 136 23.35 19.28 1.22
N LEU A 137 24.34 19.64 2.02
CA LEU A 137 24.90 20.99 2.10
C LEU A 137 26.30 20.98 1.53
N THR A 138 26.55 21.81 0.50
CA THR A 138 27.87 21.89 -0.17
C THR A 138 28.34 23.31 -0.21
N GLU A 139 29.54 23.55 0.35
CA GLU A 139 30.21 24.85 0.28
C GLU A 139 30.86 25.04 -1.09
N GLU A 140 30.72 26.24 -1.63
CA GLU A 140 31.36 26.70 -2.85
C GLU A 140 31.99 28.06 -2.61
N VAL A 141 33.20 28.29 -3.10
CA VAL A 141 33.90 29.56 -3.00
C VAL A 141 34.18 30.10 -4.38
N GLU A 142 33.61 31.27 -4.70
CA GLU A 142 33.85 32.00 -5.94
C GLU A 142 34.83 33.17 -5.63
N ILE A 143 35.79 33.41 -6.54
CA ILE A 143 36.58 34.65 -6.47
C ILE A 143 35.81 35.71 -7.26
N ARG A 144 35.33 36.71 -6.54
CA ARG A 144 34.67 37.89 -7.13
C ARG A 144 35.56 39.11 -6.99
N TYR A 145 35.29 40.15 -7.77
CA TYR A 145 36.06 41.39 -7.79
C TYR A 145 35.14 42.52 -7.33
N ARG A 146 35.70 43.40 -6.46
CA ARG A 146 35.06 44.65 -6.07
C ARG A 146 35.93 45.81 -6.43
N THR A 147 35.30 46.91 -6.82
CA THR A 147 35.99 48.17 -7.15
C THR A 147 36.27 48.91 -5.86
N GLU A 148 37.54 49.11 -5.53
CA GLU A 148 37.97 49.95 -4.43
C GLU A 148 38.49 51.26 -4.97
N THR A 149 38.01 52.40 -4.40
CA THR A 149 38.43 53.73 -4.79
C THR A 149 39.27 54.32 -3.65
N SER A 150 40.51 54.67 -3.96
CA SER A 150 41.41 55.34 -3.01
C SER A 150 41.71 56.77 -3.53
N THR A 151 41.59 57.74 -2.62
CA THR A 151 41.94 59.13 -2.94
C THR A 151 43.23 59.48 -2.18
N ASP A 152 44.24 59.90 -2.95
CA ASP A 152 45.48 60.39 -2.35
C ASP A 152 45.21 61.70 -1.59
N PRO A 153 45.52 61.74 -0.27
CA PRO A 153 45.22 62.91 0.56
C PRO A 153 46.11 64.13 0.23
N GLU A 154 47.26 63.96 -0.44
CA GLU A 154 48.15 65.03 -0.77
C GLU A 154 47.86 65.63 -2.15
N THR A 155 47.50 64.80 -3.13
CA THR A 155 47.27 65.23 -4.50
C THR A 155 45.81 65.39 -4.89
N GLY A 156 44.89 64.74 -4.12
CA GLY A 156 43.47 64.70 -4.43
C GLY A 156 43.12 63.80 -5.61
N GLU A 157 44.08 63.09 -6.17
CA GLU A 157 43.85 62.13 -7.28
C GLU A 157 43.13 60.88 -6.77
N THR A 158 42.14 60.47 -7.54
CA THR A 158 41.33 59.25 -7.24
C THR A 158 41.78 58.14 -8.16
N THR A 159 42.28 57.04 -7.56
CA THR A 159 42.59 55.79 -8.29
C THR A 159 41.53 54.73 -7.96
N THR A 160 41.17 53.97 -8.99
CA THR A 160 40.20 52.90 -8.90
C THR A 160 40.87 51.56 -9.24
N GLU A 161 40.80 50.60 -8.32
CA GLU A 161 41.41 49.27 -8.49
C GLU A 161 40.39 48.19 -8.28
N GLU A 162 40.47 47.12 -9.06
CA GLU A 162 39.65 45.90 -8.84
C GLU A 162 40.40 44.97 -7.88
N VAL A 163 39.80 44.73 -6.72
CA VAL A 163 40.37 43.87 -5.68
C VAL A 163 39.61 42.57 -5.61
N PRO A 164 40.29 41.42 -5.76
CA PRO A 164 39.64 40.11 -5.60
C PRO A 164 39.26 39.86 -4.14
N TYR A 165 38.10 39.22 -3.96
CA TYR A 165 37.66 38.72 -2.65
C TYR A 165 36.98 37.37 -2.80
N GLU A 166 37.00 36.57 -1.73
CA GLU A 166 36.32 35.30 -1.63
C GLU A 166 34.81 35.53 -1.36
N TYR A 167 33.97 34.88 -2.13
CA TYR A 167 32.53 34.92 -2.00
C TYR A 167 32.04 33.51 -1.67
N TYR A 168 31.50 33.32 -0.47
CA TYR A 168 31.14 32.05 0.09
C TYR A 168 29.66 31.73 -0.22
N ILE A 169 29.43 30.57 -0.80
CA ILE A 169 28.09 30.12 -1.21
C ILE A 169 27.81 28.79 -0.52
N LEU A 170 26.62 28.67 0.08
CA LEU A 170 26.12 27.39 0.55
C LEU A 170 25.05 26.87 -0.42
N ASN A 171 25.34 25.77 -1.11
CA ASN A 171 24.41 25.06 -1.95
C ASN A 171 23.61 24.08 -1.07
N VAL A 172 22.30 24.26 -1.02
CA VAL A 172 21.35 23.44 -0.28
C VAL A 172 20.58 22.59 -1.27
N THR A 173 20.81 21.30 -1.25
CA THR A 173 20.14 20.35 -2.14
C THR A 173 19.33 19.36 -1.35
N LEU A 174 18.03 19.29 -1.61
CA LEU A 174 17.16 18.23 -1.09
C LEU A 174 16.64 17.40 -2.26
N THR A 175 16.91 16.11 -2.22
CA THR A 175 16.42 15.14 -3.21
C THR A 175 15.33 14.28 -2.59
N ASN A 176 14.19 14.16 -3.27
CA ASN A 176 13.12 13.23 -2.96
C ASN A 176 13.12 12.08 -3.98
N LYS A 177 13.50 10.88 -3.55
CA LYS A 177 13.54 9.67 -4.40
C LYS A 177 12.17 9.07 -4.69
N THR A 178 11.10 9.68 -4.24
CA THR A 178 9.71 9.20 -4.24
C THR A 178 9.50 7.95 -3.37
N LEU A 179 8.36 7.92 -2.70
CA LEU A 179 8.04 6.79 -1.80
C LEU A 179 8.03 5.44 -2.52
N PRO A 180 7.40 5.27 -3.70
CA PRO A 180 7.42 3.99 -4.42
C PRO A 180 8.83 3.50 -4.79
N ALA A 181 9.74 4.39 -5.14
CA ALA A 181 11.11 4.00 -5.49
C ALA A 181 11.86 3.40 -4.29
N VAL A 182 11.52 3.82 -3.08
CA VAL A 182 12.13 3.34 -1.84
C VAL A 182 11.48 2.06 -1.33
N ILE A 183 10.15 1.98 -1.36
CA ILE A 183 9.40 0.87 -0.73
C ILE A 183 9.31 -0.38 -1.61
N LEU A 184 9.17 -0.25 -2.93
CA LEU A 184 9.00 -1.40 -3.82
C LEU A 184 10.17 -2.39 -3.79
N PRO A 185 11.44 -1.97 -3.71
CA PRO A 185 12.56 -2.89 -3.58
C PRO A 185 12.57 -3.71 -2.27
N ARG A 186 11.87 -3.24 -1.24
CA ARG A 186 11.76 -3.88 0.08
C ARG A 186 10.68 -4.97 0.14
N LEU A 187 9.85 -5.08 -0.90
CA LEU A 187 8.78 -6.06 -1.03
C LEU A 187 9.23 -7.25 -1.88
N ASN A 188 8.83 -8.46 -1.50
CA ASN A 188 8.91 -9.62 -2.38
C ASN A 188 7.83 -9.56 -3.47
N GLU A 189 7.86 -10.50 -4.45
CA GLU A 189 6.95 -10.50 -5.59
C GLU A 189 5.47 -10.54 -5.18
N GLN A 190 5.10 -11.43 -4.27
CA GLN A 190 3.74 -11.55 -3.76
C GLN A 190 3.27 -10.27 -3.03
N GLN A 191 4.15 -9.68 -2.22
CA GLN A 191 3.84 -8.42 -1.52
C GLN A 191 3.65 -7.25 -2.48
N ARG A 192 4.41 -7.22 -3.59
CA ARG A 192 4.24 -6.20 -4.64
C ARG A 192 2.89 -6.31 -5.33
N GLU A 193 2.42 -7.52 -5.62
CA GLU A 193 1.09 -7.73 -6.18
C GLU A 193 0.00 -7.22 -5.22
N ILE A 194 0.11 -7.54 -3.93
CA ILE A 194 -0.80 -7.03 -2.90
C ILE A 194 -0.77 -5.50 -2.83
N TYR A 195 0.43 -4.90 -2.83
CA TYR A 195 0.61 -3.45 -2.83
C TYR A 195 -0.11 -2.79 -4.01
N ILE A 196 0.06 -3.30 -5.22
CA ILE A 196 -0.57 -2.77 -6.43
C ILE A 196 -2.10 -2.81 -6.31
N VAL A 197 -2.66 -3.93 -5.87
CA VAL A 197 -4.10 -4.09 -5.68
C VAL A 197 -4.63 -3.14 -4.61
N MET A 198 -3.93 -3.02 -3.48
CA MET A 198 -4.31 -2.09 -2.40
C MET A 198 -4.25 -0.63 -2.85
N GLN A 199 -3.27 -0.25 -3.68
CA GLN A 199 -3.19 1.08 -4.27
C GLN A 199 -4.42 1.38 -5.14
N GLN A 200 -4.76 0.48 -6.06
CA GLN A 200 -5.89 0.65 -6.98
C GLN A 200 -7.22 0.77 -6.23
N LEU A 201 -7.39 -0.01 -5.17
CA LEU A 201 -8.63 -0.06 -4.38
C LEU A 201 -8.60 0.91 -3.18
N LYS A 202 -7.51 1.65 -2.97
CA LYS A 202 -7.29 2.50 -1.77
C LYS A 202 -7.55 1.69 -0.48
N GLY A 203 -7.15 0.41 -0.48
CA GLY A 203 -7.38 -0.54 0.60
C GLY A 203 -8.84 -0.69 1.01
N ASN A 204 -9.79 -0.45 0.11
CA ASN A 204 -11.24 -0.41 0.37
C ASN A 204 -11.64 0.57 1.51
N LYS A 205 -10.80 1.55 1.81
CA LYS A 205 -11.03 2.61 2.81
C LYS A 205 -10.74 4.00 2.20
N PRO A 206 -11.35 4.36 1.06
CA PRO A 206 -11.08 5.63 0.38
C PRO A 206 -11.46 6.85 1.24
N TYR A 207 -12.30 6.67 2.24
CA TYR A 207 -12.75 7.72 3.14
C TYR A 207 -11.66 8.23 4.10
N LEU A 208 -10.57 7.49 4.31
CA LEU A 208 -9.52 7.87 5.26
C LEU A 208 -8.83 9.17 4.87
N TRP A 209 -8.64 9.42 3.57
CA TRP A 209 -7.92 10.59 3.04
C TRP A 209 -8.68 11.27 1.89
N GLU A 210 -10.02 11.29 1.94
CA GLU A 210 -10.87 11.85 0.87
C GLU A 210 -10.54 13.31 0.48
N GLY A 211 -10.00 14.11 1.41
CA GLY A 211 -9.67 15.52 1.16
C GLY A 211 -8.34 15.75 0.45
N ILE A 212 -7.45 14.76 0.42
CA ILE A 212 -6.06 14.95 0.00
C ILE A 212 -5.86 14.72 -1.49
N TYR A 213 -6.69 13.90 -2.14
CA TYR A 213 -6.51 13.45 -3.54
C TYR A 213 -7.70 13.66 -4.47
N ASN A 214 -8.58 14.63 -4.18
CA ASN A 214 -9.67 15.00 -5.10
C ASN A 214 -9.19 15.90 -6.27
N GLY A 215 -7.91 15.93 -6.58
CA GLY A 215 -7.30 16.81 -7.59
C GLY A 215 -6.94 16.15 -8.93
N GLY A 216 -7.22 14.88 -9.12
CA GLY A 216 -7.07 14.19 -10.40
C GLY A 216 -8.35 13.47 -10.76
N GLU A 217 -8.87 13.66 -11.97
CA GLU A 217 -9.81 12.70 -12.53
C GLU A 217 -9.20 11.31 -12.31
N ASP A 218 -9.91 10.44 -11.60
CA ASP A 218 -9.55 9.04 -11.43
C ASP A 218 -9.65 8.35 -12.80
N THR A 219 -8.68 8.64 -13.64
CA THR A 219 -8.39 7.85 -14.81
C THR A 219 -7.69 6.59 -14.33
N GLY A 220 -8.41 5.79 -13.52
CA GLY A 220 -8.00 4.42 -13.25
C GLY A 220 -7.60 3.79 -14.58
N PRO A 221 -6.61 2.88 -14.60
CA PRO A 221 -6.16 2.30 -15.85
C PRO A 221 -7.38 1.80 -16.61
N SER A 222 -7.62 2.38 -17.79
CA SER A 222 -8.64 1.89 -18.71
C SER A 222 -8.20 0.50 -19.12
N TYR A 223 -8.74 -0.51 -18.43
CA TYR A 223 -8.53 -1.89 -18.84
C TYR A 223 -9.34 -2.12 -20.10
N GLU A 224 -8.68 -2.04 -21.25
CA GLU A 224 -9.22 -2.64 -22.46
C GLU A 224 -9.23 -4.14 -22.24
N ILE A 225 -10.43 -4.70 -22.16
CA ILE A 225 -10.61 -6.15 -22.10
C ILE A 225 -10.12 -6.72 -23.41
N PRO A 226 -9.11 -7.62 -23.42
CA PRO A 226 -8.65 -8.22 -24.66
C PRO A 226 -9.83 -8.89 -25.40
N GLY A 227 -10.01 -8.56 -26.68
CA GLY A 227 -11.15 -9.06 -27.47
C GLY A 227 -11.25 -10.59 -27.45
N GLU A 228 -10.11 -11.29 -27.47
CA GLU A 228 -10.01 -12.75 -27.33
C GLU A 228 -10.51 -13.30 -25.98
N ALA A 229 -10.50 -12.52 -24.91
CA ALA A 229 -11.07 -12.93 -23.63
C ALA A 229 -12.60 -12.91 -23.66
N LEU A 230 -13.22 -12.08 -24.51
CA LEU A 230 -14.67 -12.01 -24.70
C LEU A 230 -15.21 -13.15 -25.60
N ASP A 231 -14.34 -13.94 -26.21
CA ASP A 231 -14.73 -15.15 -26.95
C ASP A 231 -15.22 -16.27 -26.00
N ASP A 232 -14.88 -16.19 -24.70
CA ASP A 232 -15.49 -17.05 -23.68
C ASP A 232 -16.86 -16.48 -23.27
N PRO A 233 -17.98 -17.19 -23.56
CA PRO A 233 -19.32 -16.71 -23.26
C PRO A 233 -19.58 -16.46 -21.77
N ALA A 234 -18.93 -17.22 -20.88
CA ALA A 234 -19.06 -17.05 -19.44
C ALA A 234 -18.36 -15.77 -18.99
N PHE A 235 -17.15 -15.53 -19.49
CA PHE A 235 -16.41 -14.31 -19.20
C PHE A 235 -17.11 -13.07 -19.80
N ALA A 236 -17.62 -13.16 -21.02
CA ALA A 236 -18.37 -12.09 -21.66
C ALA A 236 -19.62 -11.70 -20.83
N ALA A 237 -20.39 -12.68 -20.36
CA ALA A 237 -21.56 -12.44 -19.50
C ALA A 237 -21.19 -11.80 -18.15
N LEU A 238 -20.07 -12.22 -17.53
CA LEU A 238 -19.55 -11.60 -16.32
C LEU A 238 -19.19 -10.15 -16.55
N MET A 239 -18.47 -9.85 -17.63
CA MET A 239 -18.02 -8.48 -17.94
C MET A 239 -19.18 -7.58 -18.34
N GLU A 240 -20.18 -8.09 -19.08
CA GLU A 240 -21.40 -7.35 -19.37
C GLU A 240 -22.15 -6.94 -18.10
N GLU A 241 -22.22 -7.83 -17.11
CA GLU A 241 -22.85 -7.51 -15.82
C GLU A 241 -22.00 -6.54 -15.00
N ALA A 242 -20.69 -6.81 -14.88
CA ALA A 242 -19.77 -6.02 -14.07
C ALA A 242 -19.68 -4.56 -14.52
N THR A 243 -19.64 -4.30 -15.82
CA THR A 243 -19.48 -2.95 -16.38
C THR A 243 -20.67 -2.03 -16.11
N LYS A 244 -21.86 -2.57 -15.79
CA LYS A 244 -23.04 -1.75 -15.41
C LYS A 244 -22.83 -0.92 -14.15
N TYR A 245 -21.88 -1.31 -13.32
CA TYR A 245 -21.64 -0.71 -12.00
C TYR A 245 -20.35 0.11 -11.91
N ILE A 246 -19.69 0.36 -13.04
CA ILE A 246 -18.50 1.23 -13.10
C ILE A 246 -18.89 2.64 -12.64
N GLY A 247 -18.10 3.21 -11.71
CA GLY A 247 -18.35 4.53 -11.15
C GLY A 247 -19.38 4.56 -10.01
N TRP A 248 -19.92 3.41 -9.60
CA TRP A 248 -20.79 3.36 -8.43
C TRP A 248 -19.98 3.52 -7.13
N PRO A 249 -20.54 4.19 -6.11
CA PRO A 249 -19.85 4.40 -4.86
C PRO A 249 -19.63 3.08 -4.11
N TYR A 250 -18.45 2.92 -3.51
CA TYR A 250 -18.17 1.83 -2.59
C TYR A 250 -18.97 2.00 -1.29
N VAL A 251 -19.67 0.94 -0.85
CA VAL A 251 -20.42 0.94 0.41
C VAL A 251 -20.08 -0.32 1.18
N TRP A 252 -19.49 -0.16 2.34
CA TRP A 252 -19.15 -1.28 3.24
C TRP A 252 -20.37 -2.12 3.59
N GLY A 253 -20.30 -3.44 3.34
CA GLY A 253 -21.43 -4.37 3.52
C GLY A 253 -22.48 -4.28 2.42
N GLY A 254 -22.30 -3.43 1.42
CA GLY A 254 -23.16 -3.35 0.25
C GLY A 254 -23.02 -4.58 -0.63
N SER A 255 -24.14 -5.16 -1.09
CA SER A 255 -24.15 -6.42 -1.81
C SER A 255 -25.14 -6.49 -2.96
N SER A 256 -25.75 -5.36 -3.32
CA SER A 256 -26.79 -5.30 -4.37
C SER A 256 -26.87 -3.90 -4.98
N PRO A 257 -27.49 -3.72 -6.14
CA PRO A 257 -27.71 -2.40 -6.72
C PRO A 257 -28.47 -1.42 -5.83
N SER A 258 -29.28 -1.91 -4.89
CA SER A 258 -30.04 -1.03 -3.97
C SER A 258 -29.19 -0.50 -2.82
N THR A 259 -28.10 -1.15 -2.50
CA THR A 259 -27.20 -0.80 -1.40
C THR A 259 -25.84 -0.27 -1.89
N SER A 260 -25.60 -0.28 -3.21
CA SER A 260 -24.26 -0.29 -3.79
C SER A 260 -23.45 -1.50 -3.32
N PHE A 261 -22.13 -1.52 -3.45
CA PHE A 261 -21.35 -2.72 -3.29
C PHE A 261 -20.09 -2.48 -2.43
N ASP A 262 -19.72 -3.48 -1.64
CA ASP A 262 -18.34 -3.71 -1.27
C ASP A 262 -17.68 -4.69 -2.26
N CYS A 263 -16.39 -4.96 -2.10
CA CYS A 263 -15.65 -5.83 -3.01
C CYS A 263 -16.25 -7.26 -3.10
N SER A 264 -16.67 -7.83 -1.97
CA SER A 264 -17.24 -9.17 -1.90
C SER A 264 -18.67 -9.21 -2.41
N GLY A 265 -19.46 -8.22 -2.05
CA GLY A 265 -20.84 -8.07 -2.52
C GLY A 265 -20.90 -7.84 -4.02
N PHE A 266 -19.99 -7.05 -4.60
CA PHE A 266 -19.89 -6.86 -6.04
C PHE A 266 -19.58 -8.17 -6.77
N VAL A 267 -18.55 -8.88 -6.36
CA VAL A 267 -18.19 -10.16 -6.98
C VAL A 267 -19.33 -11.17 -6.90
N CYS A 268 -19.92 -11.35 -5.70
CA CYS A 268 -21.06 -12.26 -5.53
C CYS A 268 -22.25 -11.87 -6.38
N TRP A 269 -22.55 -10.58 -6.47
CA TRP A 269 -23.65 -10.09 -7.33
C TRP A 269 -23.40 -10.38 -8.80
N VAL A 270 -22.25 -10.00 -9.33
CA VAL A 270 -21.89 -10.14 -10.73
C VAL A 270 -21.96 -11.61 -11.17
N TYR A 271 -21.36 -12.52 -10.40
CA TYR A 271 -21.41 -13.96 -10.69
C TYR A 271 -22.82 -14.53 -10.62
N THR A 272 -23.64 -14.07 -9.68
CA THR A 272 -25.02 -14.51 -9.54
C THR A 272 -25.90 -13.96 -10.66
N ALA A 273 -25.80 -12.67 -10.95
CA ALA A 273 -26.63 -11.99 -11.94
C ALA A 273 -26.29 -12.41 -13.39
N SER A 274 -25.00 -12.68 -13.67
CA SER A 274 -24.55 -13.21 -14.97
C SER A 274 -24.97 -14.68 -15.20
N GLY A 275 -25.39 -15.40 -14.15
CA GLY A 275 -25.75 -16.82 -14.23
C GLY A 275 -24.56 -17.77 -14.40
N VAL A 276 -23.34 -17.29 -14.31
CA VAL A 276 -22.12 -18.09 -14.49
C VAL A 276 -21.85 -18.98 -13.28
N HIS A 277 -22.05 -18.43 -12.08
CA HIS A 277 -21.88 -19.15 -10.81
C HIS A 277 -22.72 -18.48 -9.73
N ASN A 278 -23.01 -19.19 -8.65
CA ASN A 278 -23.66 -18.62 -7.48
C ASN A 278 -22.70 -18.72 -6.26
N PRO A 279 -21.75 -17.78 -6.11
CA PRO A 279 -20.82 -17.79 -4.99
C PRO A 279 -21.55 -17.47 -3.69
N VAL A 280 -21.22 -18.17 -2.62
CA VAL A 280 -21.71 -17.85 -1.28
C VAL A 280 -20.97 -16.62 -0.78
N SER A 281 -21.70 -15.56 -0.43
CA SER A 281 -21.11 -14.35 0.14
C SER A 281 -20.43 -14.62 1.49
N TYR A 282 -19.19 -14.18 1.63
CA TYR A 282 -18.40 -14.36 2.85
C TYR A 282 -18.91 -13.57 4.06
N THR A 283 -19.79 -12.59 3.86
CA THR A 283 -20.36 -11.80 4.96
C THR A 283 -21.13 -12.63 5.99
N HIS A 284 -21.52 -13.85 5.63
CA HIS A 284 -22.16 -14.79 6.54
C HIS A 284 -21.19 -15.75 7.26
N LEU A 285 -19.92 -15.79 6.86
CA LEU A 285 -18.92 -16.73 7.42
C LEU A 285 -17.96 -16.10 8.43
N THR A 286 -17.98 -14.80 8.64
CA THR A 286 -16.98 -14.08 9.44
C THR A 286 -17.47 -13.57 10.78
N LEU A 287 -18.65 -13.95 11.23
CA LEU A 287 -19.03 -13.71 12.62
C LEU A 287 -18.87 -15.00 13.42
N PRO A 288 -17.77 -15.19 14.19
CA PRO A 288 -17.86 -16.05 15.34
C PRO A 288 -18.83 -15.37 16.29
N THR A 289 -20.01 -15.94 16.38
CA THR A 289 -20.91 -15.67 17.49
C THR A 289 -20.12 -15.66 18.77
N LYS A 290 -20.21 -14.56 19.49
CA LYS A 290 -19.74 -14.45 20.86
C LYS A 290 -20.11 -15.71 21.65
N LEU A 291 -19.12 -16.32 22.25
CA LEU A 291 -19.29 -17.07 23.47
C LEU A 291 -19.01 -16.15 24.65
#